data_f4904ce102d4396ff045bfaa71cdd409
#
_entry.id   f4904ce102d4396ff045bfaa71cdd409
#
_cell.length_a   1.000
_cell.length_b   1.000
_cell.length_c   1.000
_cell.angle_alpha   90.00
_cell.angle_beta   90.00
_cell.angle_gamma   90.00
#
_symmetry.space_group_name_H-M   'P 1'
#
loop_
_entity.id
_entity.type
_entity.pdbx_description
1 polymer ?
#
loop_
_entity_poly.entity_id
_entity_poly.type
_entity_poly.pdbx_seq_one_letter_code
_entity_poly.pdbx_strand_id
1 'polypeptide(L)'
;MEKIYNYYQDIITAYTRRADSLKKKIHLLGSIRLLLVAGLIAMIWLFKSEDWKVLVGIAVLFIIPFIALMVWHTKLFARKCYAEALANLCKNELNGLDYDFSAFDGAPEKSSAEHSFSLDLDLFGNHSLFQSINRTVTFMGKEKLAGWFMQPLTDKTMIVRRQEAVRELESFTQLRQHFYVTGILHPGNQSDQQLITLLGKAAPCLINSKIWKLLIYLIPSIWLLIAIGCALNLLPISIAGVFFGLSFIVAYINAKQITMVHNSLDKMEQILHTYSNLIKCIEGESFQSAELADIHQRFASDGQTASSIIKKLSGHIGALNQRFSTIGVILNIFTLRDTRMAMKLEKWKMEHGDDTERWFEALALFDAYCSLGGFAFNHPEYIYPEIADAYFKMEGKALGHPLLRRDVCVKNDIDIRKSPWFLIITGANMAGKSTYLRTIGVNYLLGCIGAPVCAASLTLYPARMVTSLRTSDSLVSNE
;
A
#
# COMPACT_ATOMS: atom_id res chain seq x y z
N MET A 1 4.45 -25.46 -14.48
CA MET A 1 4.29 -25.50 -12.99
C MET A 1 5.59 -25.70 -12.26
N GLU A 2 6.39 -26.73 -12.57
CA GLU A 2 7.68 -26.99 -11.90
C GLU A 2 8.64 -25.79 -11.92
N LYS A 3 8.72 -25.04 -13.04
CA LYS A 3 9.53 -23.81 -13.14
C LYS A 3 9.09 -22.74 -12.15
N ILE A 4 7.77 -22.57 -11.92
CA ILE A 4 7.23 -21.57 -10.99
C ILE A 4 7.48 -22.00 -9.56
N TYR A 5 7.30 -23.27 -9.26
CA TYR A 5 7.60 -23.84 -7.97
C TYR A 5 9.06 -23.63 -7.59
N ASN A 6 9.99 -23.98 -8.50
CA ASN A 6 11.41 -23.78 -8.32
C ASN A 6 11.76 -22.29 -8.15
N TYR A 7 11.16 -21.40 -8.95
CA TYR A 7 11.35 -19.96 -8.82
C TYR A 7 11.03 -19.44 -7.41
N TYR A 8 9.87 -19.82 -6.85
CA TYR A 8 9.51 -19.41 -5.48
C TYR A 8 10.41 -20.06 -4.43
N GLN A 9 10.77 -21.33 -4.60
CA GLN A 9 11.64 -22.06 -3.67
C GLN A 9 13.05 -21.46 -3.61
N ASP A 10 13.61 -21.04 -4.74
CA ASP A 10 14.89 -20.36 -4.83
C ASP A 10 14.88 -19.03 -4.07
N ILE A 11 13.82 -18.24 -4.24
CA ILE A 11 13.66 -16.97 -3.53
C ILE A 11 13.54 -17.21 -2.02
N ILE A 12 12.70 -18.17 -1.59
CA ILE A 12 12.54 -18.51 -0.17
C ILE A 12 13.91 -18.86 0.43
N THR A 13 14.65 -19.72 -0.22
CA THR A 13 15.96 -20.17 0.25
C THR A 13 16.97 -19.02 0.35
N ALA A 14 17.06 -18.19 -0.70
CA ALA A 14 17.97 -17.05 -0.76
C ALA A 14 17.66 -16.00 0.31
N TYR A 15 16.37 -15.62 0.43
CA TYR A 15 15.98 -14.55 1.34
C TYR A 15 15.89 -15.00 2.80
N THR A 16 15.59 -16.25 3.09
CA THR A 16 15.71 -16.82 4.45
C THR A 16 17.16 -16.78 4.92
N ARG A 17 18.10 -17.25 4.10
CA ARG A 17 19.55 -17.16 4.42
C ARG A 17 20.00 -15.72 4.63
N ARG A 18 19.49 -14.79 3.81
CA ARG A 18 19.79 -13.35 3.95
C ARG A 18 19.22 -12.78 5.24
N ALA A 19 18.01 -13.13 5.62
CA ALA A 19 17.38 -12.71 6.87
C ALA A 19 18.17 -13.21 8.09
N ASP A 20 18.61 -14.46 8.10
CA ASP A 20 19.43 -15.05 9.16
C ASP A 20 20.81 -14.36 9.29
N SER A 21 21.44 -14.06 8.17
CA SER A 21 22.70 -13.30 8.15
C SER A 21 22.51 -11.89 8.73
N LEU A 22 21.43 -11.21 8.34
CA LEU A 22 21.08 -9.88 8.87
C LEU A 22 20.78 -9.94 10.37
N LYS A 23 20.06 -10.97 10.82
CA LYS A 23 19.77 -11.21 12.25
C LYS A 23 21.05 -11.30 13.08
N LYS A 24 22.05 -12.07 12.63
CA LYS A 24 23.36 -12.18 13.30
C LYS A 24 24.05 -10.81 13.39
N LYS A 25 24.05 -10.02 12.30
CA LYS A 25 24.64 -8.66 12.29
C LYS A 25 23.91 -7.71 13.24
N ILE A 26 22.58 -7.77 13.31
CA ILE A 26 21.75 -6.97 14.22
C ILE A 26 22.10 -7.30 15.69
N HIS A 27 22.22 -8.58 16.04
CA HIS A 27 22.62 -8.99 17.39
C HIS A 27 24.02 -8.48 17.76
N LEU A 28 25.00 -8.59 16.84
CA LEU A 28 26.34 -8.07 17.06
C LEU A 28 26.35 -6.56 17.31
N LEU A 29 25.60 -5.80 16.49
CA LEU A 29 25.45 -4.35 16.70
C LEU A 29 24.78 -4.01 18.04
N GLY A 30 23.80 -4.81 18.47
CA GLY A 30 23.16 -4.69 19.78
C GLY A 30 24.19 -4.84 20.92
N SER A 31 25.05 -5.86 20.84
CA SER A 31 26.14 -6.08 21.82
C SER A 31 27.15 -4.94 21.84
N ILE A 32 27.56 -4.43 20.68
CA ILE A 32 28.48 -3.28 20.56
C ILE A 32 27.85 -2.03 21.19
N ARG A 33 26.57 -1.77 20.97
CA ARG A 33 25.85 -0.63 21.57
C ARG A 33 25.82 -0.75 23.10
N LEU A 34 25.58 -1.96 23.64
CA LEU A 34 25.58 -2.20 25.07
C LEU A 34 26.99 -1.92 25.66
N LEU A 35 28.04 -2.37 25.00
CA LEU A 35 29.42 -2.10 25.40
C LEU A 35 29.78 -0.61 25.39
N LEU A 36 29.28 0.13 24.39
CA LEU A 36 29.46 1.59 24.33
C LEU A 36 28.78 2.30 25.53
N VAL A 37 27.56 1.90 25.89
CA VAL A 37 26.87 2.47 27.05
C VAL A 37 27.61 2.11 28.34
N ALA A 38 28.03 0.88 28.52
CA ALA A 38 28.81 0.46 29.68
C ALA A 38 30.17 1.20 29.76
N GLY A 39 30.84 1.37 28.63
CA GLY A 39 32.07 2.16 28.53
C GLY A 39 31.88 3.63 28.89
N LEU A 40 30.80 4.27 28.43
CA LEU A 40 30.44 5.65 28.80
C LEU A 40 30.24 5.78 30.32
N ILE A 41 29.48 4.88 30.91
CA ILE A 41 29.23 4.87 32.36
C ILE A 41 30.54 4.71 33.13
N ALA A 42 31.41 3.77 32.75
CA ALA A 42 32.69 3.54 33.35
C ALA A 42 33.62 4.78 33.25
N MET A 43 33.68 5.41 32.06
CA MET A 43 34.50 6.60 31.84
C MET A 43 34.00 7.79 32.66
N ILE A 44 32.68 8.03 32.71
CA ILE A 44 32.11 9.09 33.55
C ILE A 44 32.43 8.83 35.04
N TRP A 45 32.39 7.58 35.50
CA TRP A 45 32.71 7.21 36.87
C TRP A 45 34.21 7.41 37.21
N LEU A 46 35.11 7.05 36.29
CA LEU A 46 36.56 7.22 36.44
C LEU A 46 36.98 8.70 36.46
N PHE A 47 36.36 9.52 35.61
CA PHE A 47 36.70 10.95 35.45
C PHE A 47 35.74 11.90 36.17
N LYS A 48 34.98 11.39 37.15
CA LYS A 48 33.96 12.18 37.89
C LYS A 48 34.51 13.41 38.66
N SER A 49 35.79 13.42 38.98
CA SER A 49 36.50 14.51 39.68
C SER A 49 37.16 15.52 38.74
N GLU A 50 37.10 15.31 37.42
CA GLU A 50 37.65 16.21 36.42
C GLU A 50 36.70 17.36 36.08
N ASP A 51 37.19 18.36 35.34
CA ASP A 51 36.39 19.50 34.89
C ASP A 51 35.20 18.98 34.02
N TRP A 52 34.05 19.64 34.17
CA TRP A 52 32.84 19.32 33.40
C TRP A 52 33.08 19.31 31.88
N LYS A 53 34.03 20.08 31.35
CA LYS A 53 34.44 20.08 29.94
C LYS A 53 34.99 18.73 29.47
N VAL A 54 35.74 18.03 30.34
CA VAL A 54 36.27 16.70 30.08
C VAL A 54 35.13 15.69 30.02
N LEU A 55 34.17 15.77 30.96
CA LEU A 55 32.99 14.89 30.96
C LEU A 55 32.14 15.10 29.73
N VAL A 56 31.93 16.32 29.27
CA VAL A 56 31.24 16.62 28.01
C VAL A 56 31.99 16.04 26.81
N GLY A 57 33.30 16.16 26.75
CA GLY A 57 34.14 15.57 25.71
C GLY A 57 33.97 14.03 25.63
N ILE A 58 34.00 13.35 26.79
CA ILE A 58 33.77 11.92 26.91
C ILE A 58 32.34 11.56 26.41
N ALA A 59 31.34 12.30 26.88
CA ALA A 59 29.94 12.05 26.44
C ALA A 59 29.80 12.15 24.93
N VAL A 60 30.34 13.19 24.31
CA VAL A 60 30.30 13.38 22.83
C VAL A 60 31.01 12.23 22.10
N LEU A 61 32.19 11.78 22.61
CA LEU A 61 32.95 10.68 22.01
C LEU A 61 32.16 9.37 21.96
N PHE A 62 31.31 9.09 22.94
CA PHE A 62 30.49 7.87 22.98
C PHE A 62 29.10 8.03 22.32
N ILE A 63 28.50 9.22 22.44
CA ILE A 63 27.14 9.47 21.88
C ILE A 63 27.14 9.46 20.35
N ILE A 64 28.15 10.05 19.70
CA ILE A 64 28.21 10.09 18.23
C ILE A 64 28.24 8.69 17.61
N PRO A 65 29.18 7.77 18.01
CA PRO A 65 29.16 6.39 17.51
C PRO A 65 27.88 5.63 17.87
N PHE A 66 27.30 5.88 19.06
CA PHE A 66 26.06 5.26 19.47
C PHE A 66 24.89 5.64 18.52
N ILE A 67 24.77 6.91 18.18
CA ILE A 67 23.75 7.38 17.22
C ILE A 67 24.01 6.79 15.83
N ALA A 68 25.25 6.74 15.36
CA ALA A 68 25.60 6.14 14.08
C ALA A 68 25.23 4.64 14.02
N LEU A 69 25.54 3.90 15.10
CA LEU A 69 25.14 2.48 15.21
C LEU A 69 23.62 2.30 15.31
N MET A 70 22.90 3.21 15.95
CA MET A 70 21.45 3.19 16.02
C MET A 70 20.82 3.35 14.63
N VAL A 71 21.30 4.30 13.84
CA VAL A 71 20.85 4.52 12.45
C VAL A 71 21.17 3.30 11.58
N TRP A 72 22.36 2.71 11.74
CA TRP A 72 22.76 1.53 10.99
C TRP A 72 21.93 0.29 11.37
N HIS A 73 21.67 0.09 12.68
CA HIS A 73 20.78 -0.94 13.19
C HIS A 73 19.40 -0.86 12.58
N THR A 74 18.79 0.34 12.53
CA THR A 74 17.46 0.55 11.93
C THR A 74 17.44 0.19 10.45
N LYS A 75 18.50 0.55 9.70
CA LYS A 75 18.62 0.18 8.28
C LYS A 75 18.75 -1.34 8.07
N LEU A 76 19.53 -2.02 8.91
CA LEU A 76 19.66 -3.48 8.84
C LEU A 76 18.36 -4.18 9.24
N PHE A 77 17.67 -3.67 10.25
CA PHE A 77 16.38 -4.20 10.67
C PHE A 77 15.33 -4.09 9.55
N ALA A 78 15.24 -2.93 8.89
CA ALA A 78 14.34 -2.77 7.73
C ALA A 78 14.67 -3.74 6.60
N ARG A 79 15.96 -3.96 6.28
CA ARG A 79 16.39 -4.96 5.28
C ARG A 79 16.04 -6.38 5.68
N LYS A 80 16.12 -6.71 6.98
CA LYS A 80 15.72 -8.02 7.52
C LYS A 80 14.21 -8.21 7.36
N CYS A 81 13.40 -7.26 7.80
CA CYS A 81 11.93 -7.31 7.65
C CYS A 81 11.51 -7.47 6.19
N TYR A 82 12.17 -6.76 5.26
CA TYR A 82 11.94 -6.93 3.83
C TYR A 82 12.25 -8.37 3.36
N ALA A 83 13.39 -8.91 3.76
CA ALA A 83 13.79 -10.27 3.37
C ALA A 83 12.82 -11.33 3.91
N GLU A 84 12.39 -11.20 5.18
CA GLU A 84 11.40 -12.08 5.79
C GLU A 84 10.03 -11.97 5.11
N ALA A 85 9.59 -10.75 4.82
CA ALA A 85 8.30 -10.51 4.16
C ALA A 85 8.27 -11.11 2.74
N LEU A 86 9.36 -10.97 1.97
CA LEU A 86 9.46 -11.55 0.62
C LEU A 86 9.49 -13.09 0.67
N ALA A 87 10.26 -13.68 1.60
CA ALA A 87 10.26 -15.13 1.78
C ALA A 87 8.87 -15.65 2.18
N ASN A 88 8.15 -14.94 3.06
CA ASN A 88 6.80 -15.30 3.47
C ASN A 88 5.79 -15.16 2.31
N LEU A 89 5.88 -14.09 1.49
CA LEU A 89 5.07 -13.96 0.29
C LEU A 89 5.25 -15.18 -0.61
N CYS A 90 6.48 -15.53 -0.96
CA CYS A 90 6.76 -16.66 -1.83
C CYS A 90 6.29 -17.99 -1.24
N LYS A 91 6.37 -18.16 0.10
CA LYS A 91 5.82 -19.33 0.79
C LYS A 91 4.29 -19.38 0.66
N ASN A 92 3.61 -18.27 0.84
CA ASN A 92 2.16 -18.17 0.68
C ASN A 92 1.73 -18.42 -0.77
N GLU A 93 2.53 -17.96 -1.76
CA GLU A 93 2.27 -18.26 -3.17
C GLU A 93 2.43 -19.77 -3.46
N LEU A 94 3.43 -20.45 -2.88
CA LEU A 94 3.57 -21.91 -3.00
C LEU A 94 2.35 -22.63 -2.40
N ASN A 95 1.88 -22.22 -1.21
CA ASN A 95 0.67 -22.76 -0.62
C ASN A 95 -0.55 -22.53 -1.55
N GLY A 96 -0.63 -21.34 -2.17
CA GLY A 96 -1.68 -21.01 -3.15
C GLY A 96 -1.63 -21.89 -4.40
N LEU A 97 -0.44 -22.28 -4.88
CA LEU A 97 -0.31 -23.25 -5.98
C LEU A 97 -0.83 -24.64 -5.60
N ASP A 98 -0.82 -24.97 -4.29
CA ASP A 98 -1.41 -26.18 -3.71
C ASP A 98 -2.87 -25.96 -3.26
N TYR A 99 -3.52 -24.86 -3.71
CA TYR A 99 -4.90 -24.48 -3.41
C TYR A 99 -5.20 -24.13 -1.94
N ASP A 100 -4.20 -23.81 -1.16
CA ASP A 100 -4.37 -23.17 0.17
C ASP A 100 -4.20 -21.64 0.05
N PHE A 101 -5.33 -20.95 0.02
CA PHE A 101 -5.40 -19.48 -0.09
C PHE A 101 -5.60 -18.79 1.27
N SER A 102 -5.52 -19.52 2.37
CA SER A 102 -5.84 -19.01 3.73
C SER A 102 -5.02 -17.81 4.17
N ALA A 103 -3.82 -17.63 3.59
CA ALA A 103 -2.94 -16.48 3.86
C ALA A 103 -3.41 -15.17 3.20
N PHE A 104 -4.39 -15.20 2.31
CA PHE A 104 -4.85 -14.05 1.54
C PHE A 104 -6.27 -13.64 1.93
N ASP A 105 -6.56 -12.34 1.78
CA ASP A 105 -7.88 -11.79 2.10
C ASP A 105 -8.91 -12.13 1.01
N GLY A 106 -9.98 -12.79 1.40
CA GLY A 106 -11.10 -13.16 0.53
C GLY A 106 -12.22 -12.12 0.48
N ALA A 107 -12.09 -10.98 1.13
CA ALA A 107 -13.11 -9.92 1.23
C ALA A 107 -14.52 -10.43 1.61
N PRO A 108 -14.69 -11.14 2.74
CA PRO A 108 -15.99 -11.70 3.13
C PRO A 108 -17.09 -10.63 3.29
N GLU A 109 -16.71 -9.40 3.60
CA GLU A 109 -17.61 -8.24 3.70
C GLU A 109 -18.28 -7.86 2.37
N LYS A 110 -17.75 -8.33 1.23
CA LYS A 110 -18.32 -8.12 -0.11
C LYS A 110 -19.31 -9.20 -0.53
N SER A 111 -19.45 -10.25 0.26
CA SER A 111 -20.44 -11.31 -0.03
C SER A 111 -21.84 -10.77 0.23
N SER A 112 -22.67 -10.70 -0.81
CA SER A 112 -24.06 -10.20 -0.74
C SER A 112 -25.01 -11.10 -1.50
N ALA A 113 -26.15 -11.43 -0.87
CA ALA A 113 -27.23 -12.18 -1.50
C ALA A 113 -27.98 -11.37 -2.58
N GLU A 114 -27.91 -10.04 -2.48
CA GLU A 114 -28.56 -9.14 -3.42
C GLU A 114 -27.80 -9.01 -4.75
N HIS A 115 -26.52 -9.41 -4.76
CA HIS A 115 -25.71 -9.34 -5.97
C HIS A 115 -26.05 -10.49 -6.93
N SER A 116 -26.21 -10.17 -8.21
CA SER A 116 -26.78 -11.04 -9.24
C SER A 116 -26.04 -12.36 -9.50
N PHE A 117 -24.80 -12.55 -9.03
CA PHE A 117 -24.02 -13.78 -9.25
C PHE A 117 -22.92 -14.05 -8.20
N SER A 118 -22.65 -13.14 -7.27
CA SER A 118 -21.49 -13.27 -6.38
C SER A 118 -21.54 -14.49 -5.46
N LEU A 119 -22.72 -14.82 -4.93
CA LEU A 119 -22.91 -15.99 -4.07
C LEU A 119 -22.89 -17.30 -4.88
N ASP A 120 -23.52 -17.29 -6.04
CA ASP A 120 -23.63 -18.50 -6.87
C ASP A 120 -22.28 -18.97 -7.39
N LEU A 121 -21.38 -18.02 -7.67
CA LEU A 121 -20.03 -18.29 -8.19
C LEU A 121 -18.96 -18.36 -7.08
N ASP A 122 -19.33 -18.30 -5.82
CA ASP A 122 -18.42 -18.31 -4.66
C ASP A 122 -17.29 -17.29 -4.82
N LEU A 123 -17.65 -16.02 -5.16
CA LEU A 123 -16.65 -15.00 -5.52
C LEU A 123 -15.89 -14.47 -4.33
N PHE A 124 -16.53 -14.30 -3.16
CA PHE A 124 -15.95 -13.69 -1.96
C PHE A 124 -16.03 -14.61 -0.74
N GLY A 125 -15.12 -14.43 0.21
CA GLY A 125 -15.04 -15.23 1.42
C GLY A 125 -13.90 -16.25 1.37
N ASN A 126 -13.96 -17.24 2.27
CA ASN A 126 -12.95 -18.29 2.36
C ASN A 126 -13.02 -19.25 1.17
N HIS A 127 -11.87 -19.63 0.64
CA HIS A 127 -11.72 -20.49 -0.55
C HIS A 127 -12.45 -19.95 -1.79
N SER A 128 -12.62 -18.64 -1.87
CA SER A 128 -13.28 -17.96 -2.97
C SER A 128 -12.35 -17.66 -4.14
N LEU A 129 -12.96 -17.33 -5.31
CA LEU A 129 -12.19 -16.90 -6.48
C LEU A 129 -11.38 -15.62 -6.17
N PHE A 130 -11.98 -14.66 -5.47
CA PHE A 130 -11.29 -13.42 -5.07
C PHE A 130 -10.09 -13.72 -4.18
N GLN A 131 -10.22 -14.60 -3.18
CA GLN A 131 -9.12 -14.98 -2.29
C GLN A 131 -7.95 -15.60 -3.06
N SER A 132 -8.23 -16.40 -4.09
CA SER A 132 -7.18 -17.01 -4.92
C SER A 132 -6.37 -15.98 -5.73
N ILE A 133 -6.97 -14.82 -6.06
CA ILE A 133 -6.40 -13.79 -6.93
C ILE A 133 -5.88 -12.60 -6.15
N ASN A 134 -6.55 -12.20 -5.08
CA ASN A 134 -6.26 -10.96 -4.35
C ASN A 134 -4.86 -10.94 -3.74
N ARG A 135 -4.06 -10.00 -4.20
CA ARG A 135 -2.72 -9.66 -3.68
C ARG A 135 -2.59 -8.15 -3.48
N THR A 136 -3.73 -7.47 -3.33
CA THR A 136 -3.72 -6.02 -3.10
C THR A 136 -3.16 -5.68 -1.73
N VAL A 137 -2.44 -4.58 -1.64
CA VAL A 137 -1.78 -4.09 -0.43
C VAL A 137 -2.34 -2.76 0.06
N THR A 138 -3.17 -2.12 -0.76
CA THR A 138 -3.89 -0.90 -0.39
C THR A 138 -5.37 -1.19 -0.24
N PHE A 139 -6.04 -0.47 0.67
CA PHE A 139 -7.50 -0.59 0.82
C PHE A 139 -8.22 -0.24 -0.49
N MET A 140 -7.82 0.87 -1.14
CA MET A 140 -8.42 1.29 -2.40
C MET A 140 -8.16 0.30 -3.54
N GLY A 141 -6.99 -0.36 -3.57
CA GLY A 141 -6.69 -1.43 -4.53
C GLY A 141 -7.60 -2.63 -4.35
N LYS A 142 -7.85 -3.05 -3.10
CA LYS A 142 -8.82 -4.11 -2.79
C LYS A 142 -10.23 -3.74 -3.24
N GLU A 143 -10.69 -2.52 -2.94
CA GLU A 143 -11.99 -2.03 -3.39
C GLU A 143 -12.10 -2.01 -4.93
N LYS A 144 -11.04 -1.60 -5.61
CA LYS A 144 -11.00 -1.56 -7.07
C LYS A 144 -11.06 -2.97 -7.68
N LEU A 145 -10.28 -3.91 -7.16
CA LEU A 145 -10.30 -5.30 -7.61
C LEU A 145 -11.65 -5.95 -7.34
N ALA A 146 -12.21 -5.79 -6.13
CA ALA A 146 -13.53 -6.31 -5.79
C ALA A 146 -14.62 -5.70 -6.71
N GLY A 147 -14.52 -4.41 -7.00
CA GLY A 147 -15.39 -3.73 -7.95
C GLY A 147 -15.36 -4.35 -9.35
N TRP A 148 -14.20 -4.80 -9.83
CA TRP A 148 -14.10 -5.51 -11.12
C TRP A 148 -14.81 -6.86 -11.09
N PHE A 149 -14.76 -7.58 -9.98
CA PHE A 149 -15.47 -8.84 -9.81
C PHE A 149 -16.99 -8.64 -9.76
N MET A 150 -17.45 -7.56 -9.13
CA MET A 150 -18.88 -7.25 -9.01
C MET A 150 -19.46 -6.64 -10.30
N GLN A 151 -18.65 -5.87 -11.02
CA GLN A 151 -19.06 -5.17 -12.25
C GLN A 151 -18.07 -5.45 -13.37
N PRO A 152 -18.12 -6.67 -13.96
CA PRO A 152 -17.26 -7.03 -15.09
C PRO A 152 -17.54 -6.13 -16.30
N LEU A 153 -16.50 -5.92 -17.11
CA LEU A 153 -16.61 -5.10 -18.31
C LEU A 153 -17.48 -5.76 -19.37
N THR A 154 -18.22 -4.92 -20.10
CA THR A 154 -19.02 -5.30 -21.26
C THR A 154 -18.50 -4.68 -22.56
N ASP A 155 -17.48 -3.85 -22.49
CA ASP A 155 -16.83 -3.24 -23.65
C ASP A 155 -15.57 -4.03 -24.04
N LYS A 156 -15.51 -4.49 -25.29
CA LYS A 156 -14.40 -5.28 -25.85
C LYS A 156 -13.08 -4.52 -25.75
N THR A 157 -13.07 -3.25 -26.13
CA THR A 157 -11.84 -2.46 -26.19
C THR A 157 -11.20 -2.33 -24.80
N MET A 158 -12.04 -2.09 -23.78
CA MET A 158 -11.59 -2.00 -22.39
C MET A 158 -11.08 -3.34 -21.87
N ILE A 159 -11.73 -4.46 -22.24
CA ILE A 159 -11.28 -5.80 -21.84
C ILE A 159 -9.92 -6.11 -22.46
N VAL A 160 -9.74 -5.87 -23.76
CA VAL A 160 -8.47 -6.12 -24.46
C VAL A 160 -7.34 -5.29 -23.89
N ARG A 161 -7.57 -3.99 -23.66
CA ARG A 161 -6.58 -3.11 -22.98
C ARG A 161 -6.18 -3.65 -21.62
N ARG A 162 -7.15 -4.17 -20.85
CA ARG A 162 -6.86 -4.77 -19.55
C ARG A 162 -6.08 -6.09 -19.68
N GLN A 163 -6.40 -6.93 -20.64
CA GLN A 163 -5.63 -8.16 -20.94
C GLN A 163 -4.16 -7.83 -21.26
N GLU A 164 -3.92 -6.79 -22.06
CA GLU A 164 -2.55 -6.33 -22.39
C GLU A 164 -1.78 -5.89 -21.14
N ALA A 165 -2.42 -5.09 -20.26
CA ALA A 165 -1.82 -4.65 -19.01
C ALA A 165 -1.50 -5.82 -18.06
N VAL A 166 -2.41 -6.79 -17.93
CA VAL A 166 -2.21 -7.99 -17.10
C VAL A 166 -1.07 -8.84 -17.66
N ARG A 167 -1.03 -9.04 -18.99
CA ARG A 167 0.04 -9.81 -19.66
C ARG A 167 1.40 -9.15 -19.50
N GLU A 168 1.47 -7.83 -19.55
CA GLU A 168 2.72 -7.10 -19.30
C GLU A 168 3.17 -7.29 -17.85
N LEU A 169 2.29 -7.08 -16.85
CA LEU A 169 2.60 -7.26 -15.44
C LEU A 169 2.89 -8.71 -15.06
N GLU A 170 2.39 -9.70 -15.80
CA GLU A 170 2.77 -11.10 -15.62
C GLU A 170 4.29 -11.27 -15.65
N SER A 171 4.98 -10.59 -16.58
CA SER A 171 6.43 -10.64 -16.75
C SER A 171 7.20 -9.85 -15.68
N PHE A 172 6.60 -8.83 -15.06
CA PHE A 172 7.22 -7.94 -14.06
C PHE A 172 7.20 -8.56 -12.64
N THR A 173 7.67 -9.80 -12.48
CA THR A 173 7.60 -10.53 -11.20
C THR A 173 8.31 -9.82 -10.06
N GLN A 174 9.51 -9.27 -10.29
CA GLN A 174 10.28 -8.56 -9.28
C GLN A 174 9.59 -7.27 -8.83
N LEU A 175 9.02 -6.51 -9.77
CA LEU A 175 8.26 -5.30 -9.47
C LEU A 175 7.04 -5.62 -8.59
N ARG A 176 6.22 -6.61 -9.00
CA ARG A 176 5.03 -7.03 -8.24
C ARG A 176 5.38 -7.49 -6.83
N GLN A 177 6.43 -8.30 -6.68
CA GLN A 177 6.90 -8.75 -5.37
C GLN A 177 7.41 -7.59 -4.52
N HIS A 178 8.19 -6.67 -5.11
CA HIS A 178 8.68 -5.48 -4.40
C HIS A 178 7.54 -4.56 -3.98
N PHE A 179 6.56 -4.33 -4.86
CA PHE A 179 5.36 -3.56 -4.60
C PHE A 179 4.56 -4.18 -3.44
N TYR A 180 4.27 -5.48 -3.51
CA TYR A 180 3.54 -6.19 -2.46
C TYR A 180 4.25 -6.10 -1.10
N VAL A 181 5.55 -6.42 -1.06
CA VAL A 181 6.32 -6.39 0.20
C VAL A 181 6.38 -4.97 0.78
N THR A 182 6.53 -3.94 -0.07
CA THR A 182 6.53 -2.54 0.36
C THR A 182 5.20 -2.18 1.01
N GLY A 183 4.08 -2.65 0.46
CA GLY A 183 2.75 -2.38 0.99
C GLY A 183 2.47 -3.08 2.33
N ILE A 184 2.79 -4.38 2.44
CA ILE A 184 2.49 -5.15 3.67
C ILE A 184 3.35 -4.79 4.87
N LEU A 185 4.54 -4.21 4.67
CA LEU A 185 5.38 -3.75 5.79
C LEU A 185 4.74 -2.60 6.58
N HIS A 186 3.83 -1.87 5.95
CA HIS A 186 3.06 -0.79 6.57
C HIS A 186 1.64 -0.79 6.00
N PRO A 187 0.78 -1.74 6.40
CA PRO A 187 -0.54 -1.91 5.80
C PRO A 187 -1.41 -0.67 6.00
N GLY A 188 -2.09 -0.25 4.93
CA GLY A 188 -3.18 0.71 4.97
C GLY A 188 -4.39 0.12 5.70
N ASN A 189 -5.31 0.98 6.12
CA ASN A 189 -6.57 0.58 6.71
C ASN A 189 -7.74 1.38 6.10
N GLN A 190 -8.96 1.15 6.56
CA GLN A 190 -10.17 1.85 6.07
C GLN A 190 -10.09 3.40 6.11
N SER A 191 -9.08 3.96 6.77
CA SER A 191 -8.83 5.41 6.79
C SER A 191 -8.33 5.99 5.45
N ASP A 192 -7.95 5.16 4.47
CA ASP A 192 -7.39 5.61 3.18
C ASP A 192 -8.38 6.51 2.42
N GLN A 193 -9.66 6.18 2.44
CA GLN A 193 -10.71 6.97 1.79
C GLN A 193 -10.97 8.30 2.53
N GLN A 194 -10.87 8.29 3.86
CA GLN A 194 -10.95 9.50 4.68
C GLN A 194 -9.76 10.43 4.40
N LEU A 195 -8.59 9.85 4.10
CA LEU A 195 -7.38 10.59 3.76
C LEU A 195 -7.58 11.47 2.52
N ILE A 196 -8.16 10.95 1.44
CA ILE A 196 -8.46 11.73 0.22
C ILE A 196 -9.37 12.90 0.57
N THR A 197 -10.45 12.64 1.32
CA THR A 197 -11.42 13.67 1.72
C THR A 197 -10.77 14.76 2.58
N LEU A 198 -9.84 14.39 3.46
CA LEU A 198 -9.13 15.34 4.35
C LEU A 198 -8.04 16.11 3.61
N LEU A 199 -7.39 15.53 2.63
CA LEU A 199 -6.36 16.20 1.83
C LEU A 199 -6.97 17.15 0.77
N GLY A 200 -8.11 16.79 0.19
CA GLY A 200 -8.81 17.61 -0.80
C GLY A 200 -9.51 18.86 -0.25
N LYS A 201 -9.79 18.93 1.07
CA LYS A 201 -10.44 20.10 1.69
C LYS A 201 -9.41 21.05 2.30
N ALA A 202 -9.07 22.10 1.58
CA ALA A 202 -8.24 23.18 2.12
C ALA A 202 -9.12 24.35 2.61
N ALA A 203 -9.09 24.60 3.91
CA ALA A 203 -9.48 25.88 4.48
C ALA A 203 -8.21 26.58 4.98
N PRO A 204 -7.52 27.39 4.15
CA PRO A 204 -6.27 28.02 4.53
C PRO A 204 -6.53 29.11 5.58
N CYS A 205 -6.06 28.87 6.80
CA CYS A 205 -6.27 29.76 7.94
C CYS A 205 -4.99 30.50 8.32
N LEU A 206 -3.88 29.78 8.37
CA LEU A 206 -2.61 30.29 8.84
C LEU A 206 -1.76 30.90 7.70
N ILE A 207 -1.78 30.31 6.52
CA ILE A 207 -0.96 30.75 5.39
C ILE A 207 -1.37 32.13 4.85
N ASN A 208 -2.62 32.52 5.01
CA ASN A 208 -3.10 33.84 4.57
C ASN A 208 -2.78 34.95 5.55
N SER A 209 -2.36 34.64 6.78
CA SER A 209 -2.03 35.62 7.80
C SER A 209 -0.63 36.21 7.60
N LYS A 210 -0.57 37.52 7.31
CA LYS A 210 0.71 38.25 7.21
C LYS A 210 1.49 38.24 8.54
N ILE A 211 0.76 38.24 9.67
CA ILE A 211 1.35 38.23 11.00
C ILE A 211 2.12 36.94 11.24
N TRP A 212 1.53 35.78 10.96
CA TRP A 212 2.21 34.49 11.16
C TRP A 212 3.39 34.32 10.22
N LYS A 213 3.29 34.79 8.97
CA LYS A 213 4.42 34.83 8.03
C LYS A 213 5.62 35.63 8.56
N LEU A 214 5.36 36.72 9.27
CA LEU A 214 6.42 37.53 9.89
C LEU A 214 6.97 36.84 11.13
N LEU A 215 6.12 36.36 12.05
CA LEU A 215 6.53 35.81 13.35
C LEU A 215 7.39 34.56 13.23
N ILE A 216 7.17 33.69 12.23
CA ILE A 216 7.97 32.48 12.01
C ILE A 216 9.44 32.78 11.67
N TYR A 217 9.77 33.98 11.20
CA TYR A 217 11.14 34.43 10.96
C TYR A 217 11.64 35.35 12.09
N LEU A 218 10.79 36.21 12.62
CA LEU A 218 11.16 37.20 13.63
C LEU A 218 11.59 36.55 14.96
N ILE A 219 10.81 35.57 15.45
CA ILE A 219 11.10 34.94 16.76
C ILE A 219 12.44 34.20 16.75
N PRO A 220 12.77 33.33 15.79
CA PRO A 220 14.09 32.69 15.74
C PRO A 220 15.24 33.71 15.59
N SER A 221 15.04 34.79 14.83
CA SER A 221 16.05 35.84 14.65
C SER A 221 16.33 36.59 15.93
N ILE A 222 15.29 36.92 16.71
CA ILE A 222 15.48 37.57 18.03
C ILE A 222 16.19 36.62 18.99
N TRP A 223 15.86 35.32 19.01
CA TRP A 223 16.56 34.33 19.81
C TRP A 223 18.05 34.27 19.48
N LEU A 224 18.40 34.31 18.19
CA LEU A 224 19.80 34.33 17.75
C LEU A 224 20.51 35.58 18.24
N LEU A 225 19.87 36.75 18.15
CA LEU A 225 20.43 38.01 18.66
C LEU A 225 20.61 38.02 20.18
N ILE A 226 19.64 37.50 20.93
CA ILE A 226 19.75 37.37 22.40
C ILE A 226 20.90 36.40 22.75
N ALA A 227 21.03 35.29 22.07
CA ALA A 227 22.11 34.32 22.31
C ALA A 227 23.50 34.96 22.08
N ILE A 228 23.66 35.71 20.99
CA ILE A 228 24.91 36.43 20.67
C ILE A 228 25.17 37.53 21.73
N GLY A 229 24.15 38.33 22.09
CA GLY A 229 24.27 39.39 23.08
C GLY A 229 24.65 38.87 24.47
N CYS A 230 24.07 37.73 24.90
CA CYS A 230 24.46 37.07 26.15
C CYS A 230 25.88 36.48 26.08
N ALA A 231 26.27 35.87 24.96
CA ALA A 231 27.62 35.33 24.79
C ALA A 231 28.71 36.39 24.79
N LEU A 232 28.41 37.61 24.33
CA LEU A 232 29.31 38.77 24.35
C LEU A 232 29.21 39.57 25.65
N ASN A 233 28.44 39.15 26.66
CA ASN A 233 28.14 39.86 27.90
C ASN A 233 27.49 41.25 27.68
N LEU A 234 26.85 41.49 26.56
CA LEU A 234 26.16 42.75 26.26
C LEU A 234 24.73 42.79 26.81
N LEU A 235 24.11 41.62 27.01
CA LEU A 235 22.74 41.48 27.49
C LEU A 235 22.70 40.61 28.75
N PRO A 236 21.92 40.97 29.78
CA PRO A 236 21.71 40.13 30.95
C PRO A 236 20.81 38.96 30.61
N ILE A 237 21.09 37.80 31.21
CA ILE A 237 20.35 36.55 30.95
C ILE A 237 18.84 36.63 31.27
N SER A 238 18.44 37.60 32.12
CA SER A 238 17.05 37.88 32.46
C SER A 238 16.19 38.24 31.23
N ILE A 239 16.79 38.90 30.24
CA ILE A 239 16.11 39.21 28.96
C ILE A 239 15.71 37.93 28.22
N ALA A 240 16.59 36.91 28.22
CA ALA A 240 16.26 35.58 27.63
C ALA A 240 15.07 34.94 28.35
N GLY A 241 14.98 35.08 29.69
CA GLY A 241 13.82 34.55 30.46
C GLY A 241 12.51 35.25 30.11
N VAL A 242 12.49 36.56 30.01
CA VAL A 242 11.31 37.34 29.64
C VAL A 242 10.87 37.00 28.21
N PHE A 243 11.80 36.94 27.25
CA PHE A 243 11.50 36.60 25.87
C PHE A 243 11.08 35.15 25.71
N PHE A 244 11.57 34.22 26.56
CA PHE A 244 11.10 32.84 26.63
C PHE A 244 9.60 32.77 26.96
N GLY A 245 9.15 33.49 28.00
CA GLY A 245 7.73 33.56 28.36
C GLY A 245 6.86 34.11 27.22
N LEU A 246 7.32 35.14 26.53
CA LEU A 246 6.63 35.76 25.42
C LEU A 246 6.56 34.80 24.22
N SER A 247 7.65 34.14 23.87
CA SER A 247 7.72 33.12 22.82
C SER A 247 6.82 31.92 23.11
N PHE A 248 6.78 31.50 24.40
CA PHE A 248 5.88 30.44 24.86
C PHE A 248 4.42 30.80 24.59
N ILE A 249 3.97 32.00 24.98
CA ILE A 249 2.59 32.45 24.73
C ILE A 249 2.29 32.43 23.22
N VAL A 250 3.16 33.03 22.40
CA VAL A 250 2.99 33.07 20.94
C VAL A 250 2.95 31.68 20.33
N ALA A 251 3.80 30.77 20.76
CA ALA A 251 3.86 29.40 20.25
C ALA A 251 2.55 28.62 20.49
N TYR A 252 1.80 28.97 21.54
CA TYR A 252 0.58 28.27 21.93
C TYR A 252 -0.73 28.96 21.56
N ILE A 253 -0.71 30.19 20.99
CA ILE A 253 -1.92 30.89 20.54
C ILE A 253 -2.76 30.01 19.59
N ASN A 254 -2.11 29.32 18.64
CA ASN A 254 -2.80 28.47 17.65
C ASN A 254 -2.81 26.97 18.04
N ALA A 255 -2.43 26.63 19.28
CA ALA A 255 -2.27 25.24 19.70
C ALA A 255 -3.54 24.39 19.45
N LYS A 256 -4.72 24.94 19.74
CA LYS A 256 -6.00 24.26 19.54
C LYS A 256 -6.24 23.91 18.05
N GLN A 257 -6.01 24.86 17.15
CA GLN A 257 -6.21 24.69 15.72
C GLN A 257 -5.21 23.68 15.12
N ILE A 258 -3.93 23.80 15.50
CA ILE A 258 -2.89 22.88 15.08
C ILE A 258 -3.15 21.47 15.62
N THR A 259 -3.68 21.34 16.86
CA THR A 259 -4.06 20.03 17.43
C THR A 259 -5.21 19.39 16.68
N MET A 260 -6.22 20.14 16.24
CA MET A 260 -7.29 19.58 15.41
C MET A 260 -6.76 19.04 14.08
N VAL A 261 -5.88 19.78 13.40
CA VAL A 261 -5.22 19.33 12.16
C VAL A 261 -4.36 18.09 12.43
N HIS A 262 -3.58 18.09 13.50
CA HIS A 262 -2.74 16.96 13.90
C HIS A 262 -3.58 15.70 14.14
N ASN A 263 -4.63 15.77 14.97
CA ASN A 263 -5.46 14.61 15.32
C ASN A 263 -6.15 13.99 14.10
N SER A 264 -6.44 14.81 13.08
CA SER A 264 -7.01 14.33 11.80
C SER A 264 -6.00 13.57 10.93
N LEU A 265 -4.70 13.84 11.10
CA LEU A 265 -3.65 13.37 10.20
C LEU A 265 -2.63 12.42 10.86
N ASP A 266 -2.65 12.26 12.19
CA ASP A 266 -1.66 11.48 12.93
C ASP A 266 -1.51 10.05 12.42
N LYS A 267 -2.64 9.37 12.20
CA LYS A 267 -2.65 7.99 11.69
C LYS A 267 -2.27 7.88 10.20
N MET A 268 -2.15 9.00 9.50
CA MET A 268 -1.96 9.03 8.05
C MET A 268 -0.51 9.14 7.61
N GLU A 269 0.42 9.48 8.52
CA GLU A 269 1.85 9.60 8.22
C GLU A 269 2.41 8.32 7.60
N GLN A 270 2.15 7.18 8.25
CA GLN A 270 2.65 5.87 7.78
C GLN A 270 2.03 5.46 6.46
N ILE A 271 0.73 5.68 6.28
CA ILE A 271 0.02 5.38 5.04
C ILE A 271 0.60 6.20 3.88
N LEU A 272 0.77 7.50 4.07
CA LEU A 272 1.36 8.38 3.06
C LEU A 272 2.81 8.01 2.74
N HIS A 273 3.59 7.61 3.75
CA HIS A 273 4.94 7.13 3.55
C HIS A 273 4.94 5.86 2.69
N THR A 274 4.05 4.92 2.98
CA THR A 274 3.89 3.68 2.19
C THR A 274 3.46 4.01 0.77
N TYR A 275 2.45 4.85 0.58
CA TYR A 275 1.97 5.26 -0.74
C TYR A 275 3.04 5.97 -1.56
N SER A 276 3.83 6.84 -0.93
CA SER A 276 5.00 7.44 -1.59
C SER A 276 5.98 6.38 -2.11
N ASN A 277 6.25 5.33 -1.32
CA ASN A 277 7.16 4.26 -1.72
C ASN A 277 6.55 3.37 -2.82
N LEU A 278 5.26 3.05 -2.74
CA LEU A 278 4.53 2.28 -3.76
C LEU A 278 4.50 3.04 -5.10
N ILE A 279 4.16 4.32 -5.08
CA ILE A 279 4.17 5.17 -6.28
C ILE A 279 5.59 5.26 -6.86
N LYS A 280 6.61 5.37 -6.01
CA LYS A 280 8.00 5.37 -6.46
C LYS A 280 8.40 4.08 -7.19
N CYS A 281 7.85 2.93 -6.80
CA CYS A 281 8.08 1.69 -7.54
C CYS A 281 7.51 1.77 -8.96
N ILE A 282 6.34 2.40 -9.13
CA ILE A 282 5.70 2.57 -10.44
C ILE A 282 6.45 3.60 -11.28
N GLU A 283 6.82 4.74 -10.70
CA GLU A 283 7.57 5.82 -11.38
C GLU A 283 8.96 5.37 -11.87
N GLY A 284 9.53 4.33 -11.26
CA GLY A 284 10.84 3.78 -11.64
C GLY A 284 10.83 2.87 -12.86
N GLU A 285 9.67 2.49 -13.36
CA GLU A 285 9.50 1.54 -14.45
C GLU A 285 8.93 2.21 -15.71
N SER A 286 9.09 1.55 -16.85
CA SER A 286 8.48 1.96 -18.11
C SER A 286 7.55 0.86 -18.61
N PHE A 287 6.35 1.26 -19.03
CA PHE A 287 5.32 0.32 -19.47
C PHE A 287 4.99 0.52 -20.94
N GLN A 288 4.68 -0.58 -21.64
CA GLN A 288 4.36 -0.59 -23.08
C GLN A 288 2.85 -0.61 -23.32
N SER A 289 2.06 -1.29 -22.47
CA SER A 289 0.61 -1.32 -22.61
C SER A 289 0.01 0.06 -22.36
N ALA A 290 -0.97 0.43 -23.17
CA ALA A 290 -1.62 1.73 -23.11
C ALA A 290 -2.22 2.03 -21.73
N GLU A 291 -2.76 1.00 -21.07
CA GLU A 291 -3.38 1.14 -19.74
C GLU A 291 -2.35 1.44 -18.65
N LEU A 292 -1.22 0.69 -18.62
CA LEU A 292 -0.18 0.92 -17.61
C LEU A 292 0.60 2.22 -17.89
N ALA A 293 0.78 2.57 -19.15
CA ALA A 293 1.38 3.87 -19.55
C ALA A 293 0.50 5.05 -19.10
N ASP A 294 -0.83 4.95 -19.25
CA ASP A 294 -1.78 5.96 -18.74
C ASP A 294 -1.70 6.07 -17.21
N ILE A 295 -1.71 4.94 -16.49
CA ILE A 295 -1.54 4.91 -15.03
C ILE A 295 -0.23 5.58 -14.62
N HIS A 296 0.88 5.25 -15.28
CA HIS A 296 2.19 5.85 -15.02
C HIS A 296 2.18 7.37 -15.27
N GLN A 297 1.55 7.81 -16.35
CA GLN A 297 1.46 9.24 -16.69
C GLN A 297 0.66 10.04 -15.66
N ARG A 298 -0.32 9.42 -14.98
CA ARG A 298 -1.11 10.09 -13.92
C ARG A 298 -0.27 10.52 -12.72
N PHE A 299 0.92 9.94 -12.51
CA PHE A 299 1.86 10.36 -11.46
C PHE A 299 2.76 11.52 -11.88
N ALA A 300 2.76 11.91 -13.16
CA ALA A 300 3.51 13.08 -13.61
C ALA A 300 2.89 14.36 -13.03
N SER A 301 3.74 15.21 -12.48
CA SER A 301 3.39 16.54 -11.97
C SER A 301 4.52 17.51 -12.34
N ASP A 302 4.23 18.80 -12.41
CA ASP A 302 5.11 19.88 -12.90
C ASP A 302 6.54 19.83 -12.35
N GLY A 303 7.42 19.09 -13.03
CA GLY A 303 8.85 18.97 -12.70
C GLY A 303 9.21 18.20 -11.44
N GLN A 304 8.23 17.60 -10.74
CA GLN A 304 8.43 16.74 -9.56
C GLN A 304 7.65 15.43 -9.72
N THR A 305 8.10 14.37 -9.02
CA THR A 305 7.40 13.09 -8.97
C THR A 305 6.33 13.10 -7.88
N ALA A 306 5.18 12.47 -8.11
CA ALA A 306 4.11 12.34 -7.11
C ALA A 306 4.63 11.70 -5.81
N SER A 307 5.50 10.69 -5.92
CA SER A 307 6.14 10.06 -4.77
C SER A 307 6.92 11.07 -3.91
N SER A 308 7.69 11.97 -4.53
CA SER A 308 8.45 13.02 -3.82
C SER A 308 7.53 14.01 -3.13
N ILE A 309 6.44 14.41 -3.78
CA ILE A 309 5.45 15.35 -3.25
C ILE A 309 4.74 14.76 -2.04
N ILE A 310 4.28 13.49 -2.13
CA ILE A 310 3.61 12.78 -1.02
C ILE A 310 4.60 12.53 0.12
N LYS A 311 5.87 12.22 -0.17
CA LYS A 311 6.91 12.05 0.85
C LYS A 311 7.14 13.33 1.66
N LYS A 312 7.14 14.49 1.00
CA LYS A 312 7.24 15.79 1.71
C LYS A 312 6.06 16.00 2.65
N LEU A 313 4.84 15.64 2.22
CA LEU A 313 3.64 15.70 3.05
C LEU A 313 3.76 14.81 4.28
N SER A 314 4.12 13.52 4.10
CA SER A 314 4.37 12.59 5.21
C SER A 314 5.40 13.16 6.19
N GLY A 315 6.49 13.74 5.69
CA GLY A 315 7.50 14.39 6.53
C GLY A 315 6.98 15.60 7.32
N HIS A 316 6.06 16.39 6.76
CA HIS A 316 5.45 17.52 7.49
C HIS A 316 4.51 17.03 8.60
N ILE A 317 3.74 15.97 8.34
CA ILE A 317 2.88 15.33 9.35
C ILE A 317 3.73 14.71 10.46
N GLY A 318 4.77 13.94 10.11
CA GLY A 318 5.69 13.34 11.08
C GLY A 318 6.42 14.38 11.94
N ALA A 319 6.72 15.55 11.38
CA ALA A 319 7.26 16.66 12.16
C ALA A 319 6.25 17.23 13.16
N LEU A 320 4.95 17.24 12.82
CA LEU A 320 3.89 17.62 13.76
C LEU A 320 3.66 16.55 14.83
N ASN A 321 3.81 15.27 14.53
CA ASN A 321 3.67 14.17 15.49
C ASN A 321 4.70 14.28 16.65
N GLN A 322 5.87 14.86 16.38
CA GLN A 322 6.91 15.09 17.39
C GLN A 322 6.64 16.27 18.35
N ARG A 323 5.55 17.04 18.13
CA ARG A 323 5.24 18.25 18.94
C ARG A 323 5.08 17.98 20.44
N PHE A 324 4.61 16.79 20.82
CA PHE A 324 4.41 16.40 22.22
C PHE A 324 5.68 15.85 22.89
N SER A 325 6.76 15.66 22.15
CA SER A 325 8.06 15.31 22.75
C SER A 325 8.68 16.52 23.45
N THR A 326 9.48 16.29 24.51
CA THR A 326 10.19 17.37 25.21
C THR A 326 11.01 18.25 24.27
N ILE A 327 11.71 17.61 23.31
CA ILE A 327 12.48 18.32 22.29
C ILE A 327 11.57 19.11 21.35
N GLY A 328 10.42 18.55 20.96
CA GLY A 328 9.45 19.24 20.11
C GLY A 328 8.89 20.49 20.75
N VAL A 329 8.51 20.44 22.02
CA VAL A 329 8.04 21.60 22.79
C VAL A 329 9.11 22.70 22.84
N ILE A 330 10.35 22.34 23.18
CA ILE A 330 11.46 23.29 23.23
C ILE A 330 11.69 23.95 21.86
N LEU A 331 11.79 23.14 20.79
CA LEU A 331 11.97 23.64 19.44
C LEU A 331 10.81 24.54 18.99
N ASN A 332 9.58 24.25 19.42
CA ASN A 332 8.43 25.09 19.06
C ASN A 332 8.51 26.47 19.68
N ILE A 333 8.94 26.58 20.94
CA ILE A 333 9.13 27.88 21.63
C ILE A 333 10.18 28.75 20.92
N PHE A 334 11.30 28.15 20.51
CA PHE A 334 12.40 28.87 19.86
C PHE A 334 12.17 29.20 18.40
N THR A 335 11.43 28.34 17.66
CA THR A 335 11.37 28.41 16.17
C THR A 335 9.98 28.47 15.58
N LEU A 336 8.91 28.47 16.40
CA LEU A 336 7.52 28.33 15.97
C LEU A 336 7.33 27.15 14.97
N ARG A 337 7.98 26.02 15.29
CA ARG A 337 8.04 24.84 14.41
C ARG A 337 6.66 24.32 14.01
N ASP A 338 5.74 24.22 14.97
CA ASP A 338 4.40 23.68 14.74
C ASP A 338 3.59 24.55 13.77
N THR A 339 3.62 25.88 13.99
CA THR A 339 2.96 26.86 13.09
C THR A 339 3.56 26.79 11.68
N ARG A 340 4.90 26.69 11.59
CA ARG A 340 5.60 26.55 10.30
C ARG A 340 5.21 25.26 9.56
N MET A 341 5.10 24.14 10.27
CA MET A 341 4.68 22.87 9.67
C MET A 341 3.21 22.89 9.25
N ALA A 342 2.33 23.47 10.07
CA ALA A 342 0.93 23.66 9.70
C ALA A 342 0.76 24.53 8.45
N MET A 343 1.50 25.64 8.33
CA MET A 343 1.50 26.47 7.12
C MET A 343 2.03 25.73 5.89
N LYS A 344 3.07 24.88 6.03
CA LYS A 344 3.56 24.06 4.92
C LYS A 344 2.54 23.03 4.49
N LEU A 345 1.78 22.47 5.44
CA LEU A 345 0.70 21.53 5.16
C LEU A 345 -0.47 22.21 4.41
N GLU A 346 -0.90 23.39 4.86
CA GLU A 346 -1.91 24.19 4.16
C GLU A 346 -1.47 24.53 2.73
N LYS A 347 -0.20 24.96 2.57
CA LYS A 347 0.39 25.24 1.25
C LYS A 347 0.35 24.01 0.34
N TRP A 348 0.76 22.85 0.87
CA TRP A 348 0.74 21.60 0.12
C TRP A 348 -0.67 21.22 -0.33
N LYS A 349 -1.67 21.36 0.55
CA LYS A 349 -3.08 21.09 0.21
C LYS A 349 -3.59 22.01 -0.89
N MET A 350 -3.20 23.29 -0.89
CA MET A 350 -3.60 24.25 -1.94
C MET A 350 -2.96 23.92 -3.28
N GLU A 351 -1.72 23.41 -3.30
CA GLU A 351 -0.97 23.15 -4.53
C GLU A 351 -1.27 21.77 -5.12
N HIS A 352 -1.59 20.76 -4.28
CA HIS A 352 -1.66 19.36 -4.70
C HIS A 352 -2.94 18.62 -4.25
N GLY A 353 -3.88 19.33 -3.61
CA GLY A 353 -5.11 18.70 -3.11
C GLY A 353 -5.91 17.99 -4.20
N ASP A 354 -6.06 18.63 -5.36
CA ASP A 354 -6.81 18.10 -6.50
C ASP A 354 -6.09 16.93 -7.21
N ASP A 355 -4.75 16.90 -7.15
CA ASP A 355 -3.96 15.82 -7.74
C ASP A 355 -4.02 14.52 -6.90
N THR A 356 -4.31 14.64 -5.62
CA THR A 356 -4.26 13.52 -4.65
C THR A 356 -5.20 12.40 -5.04
N GLU A 357 -6.43 12.71 -5.44
CA GLU A 357 -7.42 11.73 -5.86
C GLU A 357 -6.94 10.97 -7.10
N ARG A 358 -6.43 11.68 -8.09
CA ARG A 358 -5.87 11.11 -9.33
C ARG A 358 -4.72 10.14 -9.03
N TRP A 359 -3.79 10.52 -8.13
CA TRP A 359 -2.65 9.66 -7.78
C TRP A 359 -3.09 8.41 -7.03
N PHE A 360 -4.02 8.54 -6.09
CA PHE A 360 -4.47 7.40 -5.30
C PHE A 360 -5.36 6.46 -6.12
N GLU A 361 -6.16 7.00 -7.04
CA GLU A 361 -6.89 6.16 -8.00
C GLU A 361 -5.93 5.39 -8.92
N ALA A 362 -4.89 6.04 -9.44
CA ALA A 362 -3.87 5.40 -10.26
C ALA A 362 -3.13 4.30 -9.49
N LEU A 363 -2.78 4.55 -8.23
CA LEU A 363 -2.18 3.56 -7.33
C LEU A 363 -3.11 2.36 -7.10
N ALA A 364 -4.40 2.60 -6.85
CA ALA A 364 -5.39 1.56 -6.64
C ALA A 364 -5.59 0.68 -7.89
N LEU A 365 -5.61 1.30 -9.07
CA LEU A 365 -5.66 0.59 -10.34
C LEU A 365 -4.43 -0.32 -10.52
N PHE A 366 -3.23 0.22 -10.31
CA PHE A 366 -1.99 -0.53 -10.43
C PHE A 366 -1.93 -1.72 -9.45
N ASP A 367 -2.35 -1.53 -8.21
CA ASP A 367 -2.42 -2.56 -7.17
C ASP A 367 -3.37 -3.70 -7.58
N ALA A 368 -4.55 -3.37 -8.12
CA ALA A 368 -5.49 -4.35 -8.66
C ALA A 368 -4.90 -5.11 -9.87
N TYR A 369 -4.21 -4.42 -10.78
CA TYR A 369 -3.51 -5.06 -11.90
C TYR A 369 -2.37 -5.97 -11.45
N CYS A 370 -1.63 -5.62 -10.41
CA CYS A 370 -0.60 -6.49 -9.83
C CYS A 370 -1.17 -7.81 -9.35
N SER A 371 -2.38 -7.83 -8.78
CA SER A 371 -3.08 -9.05 -8.38
C SER A 371 -3.40 -9.95 -9.57
N LEU A 372 -3.98 -9.38 -10.64
CA LEU A 372 -4.27 -10.14 -11.86
C LEU A 372 -2.99 -10.63 -12.56
N GLY A 373 -1.92 -9.81 -12.60
CA GLY A 373 -0.62 -10.21 -13.14
C GLY A 373 0.04 -11.34 -12.33
N GLY A 374 -0.18 -11.36 -11.00
CA GLY A 374 0.23 -12.46 -10.12
C GLY A 374 -0.53 -13.75 -10.41
N PHE A 375 -1.83 -13.65 -10.59
CA PHE A 375 -2.68 -14.77 -10.98
C PHE A 375 -2.26 -15.35 -12.34
N ALA A 376 -2.00 -14.50 -13.32
CA ALA A 376 -1.52 -14.92 -14.64
C ALA A 376 -0.18 -15.67 -14.55
N PHE A 377 0.79 -15.12 -13.81
CA PHE A 377 2.09 -15.76 -13.60
C PHE A 377 1.98 -17.15 -12.95
N ASN A 378 1.06 -17.32 -12.00
CA ASN A 378 0.85 -18.58 -11.30
C ASN A 378 0.10 -19.63 -12.13
N HIS A 379 -0.47 -19.23 -13.27
CA HIS A 379 -1.27 -20.11 -14.14
C HIS A 379 -0.83 -20.02 -15.61
N PRO A 380 0.43 -20.39 -15.96
CA PRO A 380 0.97 -20.25 -17.31
C PRO A 380 0.25 -21.10 -18.35
N GLU A 381 -0.55 -22.07 -17.91
CA GLU A 381 -1.39 -22.90 -18.75
C GLU A 381 -2.75 -22.27 -19.10
N TYR A 382 -3.10 -21.13 -18.47
CA TYR A 382 -4.32 -20.40 -18.76
C TYR A 382 -4.12 -19.52 -19.99
N ILE A 383 -5.23 -19.23 -20.68
CA ILE A 383 -5.21 -18.44 -21.90
C ILE A 383 -6.02 -17.14 -21.72
N TYR A 384 -5.68 -16.13 -22.47
CA TYR A 384 -6.52 -14.94 -22.58
C TYR A 384 -7.60 -15.19 -23.63
N PRO A 385 -8.90 -15.05 -23.26
CA PRO A 385 -9.97 -15.34 -24.19
C PRO A 385 -10.05 -14.30 -25.31
N GLU A 386 -10.49 -14.74 -26.47
CA GLU A 386 -10.87 -13.86 -27.56
C GLU A 386 -12.22 -13.20 -27.26
N ILE A 387 -12.31 -11.88 -27.44
CA ILE A 387 -13.54 -11.12 -27.20
C ILE A 387 -14.24 -10.87 -28.54
N ALA A 388 -15.44 -11.41 -28.68
CA ALA A 388 -16.23 -11.31 -29.91
C ALA A 388 -16.80 -9.87 -30.08
N ASP A 389 -16.96 -9.44 -31.35
CA ASP A 389 -17.45 -8.10 -31.70
C ASP A 389 -18.97 -8.01 -31.80
N ALA A 390 -19.60 -9.06 -32.32
CA ALA A 390 -21.00 -9.03 -32.63
C ALA A 390 -21.68 -10.37 -32.31
N TYR A 391 -22.94 -10.30 -31.94
CA TYR A 391 -23.80 -11.42 -31.54
C TYR A 391 -23.31 -12.15 -30.29
N PHE A 392 -24.25 -12.61 -29.47
CA PHE A 392 -23.87 -13.42 -28.31
C PHE A 392 -23.18 -14.72 -28.81
N LYS A 393 -21.94 -14.93 -28.33
CA LYS A 393 -21.14 -16.10 -28.63
C LYS A 393 -20.41 -16.51 -27.36
N MET A 394 -20.47 -17.79 -27.02
CA MET A 394 -19.61 -18.41 -26.04
C MET A 394 -19.19 -19.78 -26.56
N GLU A 395 -17.97 -19.89 -27.02
CA GLU A 395 -17.36 -21.11 -27.53
C GLU A 395 -16.05 -21.36 -26.81
N GLY A 396 -15.93 -22.52 -26.16
CA GLY A 396 -14.74 -22.86 -25.42
C GLY A 396 -14.44 -24.34 -25.38
N LYS A 397 -13.16 -24.66 -25.30
CA LYS A 397 -12.63 -26.01 -25.23
C LYS A 397 -11.93 -26.27 -23.93
N ALA A 398 -12.20 -27.42 -23.33
CA ALA A 398 -11.55 -27.89 -22.13
C ALA A 398 -11.58 -26.86 -20.97
N LEU A 399 -12.75 -26.26 -20.69
CA LEU A 399 -12.92 -25.34 -19.56
C LEU A 399 -12.82 -26.11 -18.25
N GLY A 400 -11.96 -25.63 -17.34
CA GLY A 400 -11.80 -26.13 -15.98
C GLY A 400 -12.20 -25.08 -14.94
N HIS A 401 -12.51 -25.50 -13.72
CA HIS A 401 -12.79 -24.58 -12.62
C HIS A 401 -11.49 -24.17 -11.92
N PRO A 402 -11.14 -22.88 -11.85
CA PRO A 402 -9.87 -22.43 -11.29
C PRO A 402 -9.60 -22.84 -9.84
N LEU A 403 -10.65 -23.03 -9.02
CA LEU A 403 -10.54 -23.44 -7.63
C LEU A 403 -10.50 -24.96 -7.42
N LEU A 404 -10.67 -25.77 -8.48
CA LEU A 404 -10.50 -27.21 -8.40
C LEU A 404 -9.05 -27.59 -8.67
N ARG A 405 -8.52 -28.50 -7.85
CA ARG A 405 -7.18 -29.02 -8.05
C ARG A 405 -7.00 -29.58 -9.45
N ARG A 406 -5.87 -29.32 -10.07
CA ARG A 406 -5.57 -29.66 -11.48
C ARG A 406 -5.69 -31.16 -11.77
N ASP A 407 -5.36 -32.00 -10.79
CA ASP A 407 -5.40 -33.47 -10.89
C ASP A 407 -6.82 -34.06 -10.85
N VAL A 408 -7.77 -33.33 -10.27
CA VAL A 408 -9.20 -33.78 -10.16
C VAL A 408 -10.16 -32.96 -11.00
N CYS A 409 -9.70 -31.86 -11.61
CA CYS A 409 -10.54 -30.97 -12.41
C CYS A 409 -10.93 -31.60 -13.73
N VAL A 410 -12.21 -31.97 -13.87
CA VAL A 410 -12.78 -32.45 -15.14
C VAL A 410 -13.05 -31.24 -16.03
N LYS A 411 -12.41 -31.21 -17.19
CA LYS A 411 -12.57 -30.14 -18.18
C LYS A 411 -13.70 -30.48 -19.18
N ASN A 412 -14.49 -29.46 -19.51
CA ASN A 412 -15.64 -29.63 -20.41
C ASN A 412 -15.65 -28.53 -21.49
N ASP A 413 -16.27 -28.82 -22.61
CA ASP A 413 -16.49 -27.87 -23.69
C ASP A 413 -17.80 -27.10 -23.52
N ILE A 414 -17.87 -25.90 -24.10
CA ILE A 414 -19.11 -25.14 -24.24
C ILE A 414 -19.25 -24.63 -25.67
N ASP A 415 -20.47 -24.64 -26.19
CA ASP A 415 -20.80 -24.14 -27.54
C ASP A 415 -22.17 -23.46 -27.54
N ILE A 416 -22.19 -22.13 -27.51
CA ILE A 416 -23.38 -21.30 -27.66
C ILE A 416 -23.11 -20.30 -28.79
N ARG A 417 -23.36 -20.67 -30.04
CA ARG A 417 -23.02 -19.86 -31.24
C ARG A 417 -24.22 -19.48 -32.08
N LYS A 418 -25.36 -20.16 -31.92
CA LYS A 418 -26.52 -20.02 -32.80
C LYS A 418 -27.76 -19.59 -32.03
N SER A 419 -28.60 -18.79 -32.67
CA SER A 419 -29.93 -18.47 -32.17
C SER A 419 -30.87 -19.69 -32.29
N PRO A 420 -31.71 -19.96 -31.28
CA PRO A 420 -31.79 -19.27 -29.98
C PRO A 420 -30.58 -19.61 -29.09
N TRP A 421 -29.96 -18.55 -28.46
CA TRP A 421 -28.74 -18.70 -27.67
C TRP A 421 -29.05 -19.23 -26.26
N PHE A 422 -29.38 -20.54 -26.19
CA PHE A 422 -29.53 -21.23 -24.91
C PHE A 422 -28.96 -22.64 -24.96
N LEU A 423 -28.56 -23.14 -23.79
CA LEU A 423 -28.04 -24.49 -23.60
C LEU A 423 -28.82 -25.17 -22.47
N ILE A 424 -29.37 -26.34 -22.72
CA ILE A 424 -30.04 -27.15 -21.71
C ILE A 424 -29.07 -28.21 -21.21
N ILE A 425 -28.78 -28.20 -19.90
CA ILE A 425 -27.89 -29.14 -19.25
C ILE A 425 -28.73 -30.10 -18.41
N THR A 426 -28.77 -31.37 -18.78
CA THR A 426 -29.49 -32.43 -18.09
C THR A 426 -28.52 -33.44 -17.49
N GLY A 427 -28.96 -34.18 -16.50
CA GLY A 427 -28.18 -35.25 -15.87
C GLY A 427 -28.69 -35.60 -14.49
N ALA A 428 -28.22 -36.70 -13.91
CA ALA A 428 -28.57 -37.13 -12.56
C ALA A 428 -28.17 -36.11 -11.50
N ASN A 429 -28.78 -36.18 -10.32
CA ASN A 429 -28.30 -35.40 -9.17
C ASN A 429 -26.88 -35.83 -8.84
N MET A 430 -26.05 -34.89 -8.39
CA MET A 430 -24.60 -35.04 -8.11
C MET A 430 -23.72 -35.35 -9.33
N ALA A 431 -24.25 -35.29 -10.57
CA ALA A 431 -23.47 -35.47 -11.80
C ALA A 431 -22.57 -34.29 -12.19
N GLY A 432 -22.37 -33.30 -11.29
CA GLY A 432 -21.50 -32.14 -11.52
C GLY A 432 -22.13 -31.00 -12.33
N LYS A 433 -23.48 -30.99 -12.54
CA LYS A 433 -24.18 -29.92 -13.28
C LYS A 433 -23.88 -28.50 -12.70
N SER A 434 -24.03 -28.32 -11.40
CA SER A 434 -23.78 -27.04 -10.75
C SER A 434 -22.30 -26.62 -10.84
N THR A 435 -21.37 -27.57 -10.74
CA THR A 435 -19.93 -27.32 -10.93
C THR A 435 -19.65 -26.90 -12.37
N TYR A 436 -20.29 -27.52 -13.37
CA TYR A 436 -20.13 -27.10 -14.74
C TYR A 436 -20.67 -25.70 -15.01
N LEU A 437 -21.85 -25.35 -14.48
CA LEU A 437 -22.40 -23.98 -14.59
C LEU A 437 -21.50 -22.95 -13.92
N ARG A 438 -20.97 -23.25 -12.73
CA ARG A 438 -20.00 -22.39 -12.06
C ARG A 438 -18.70 -22.25 -12.87
N THR A 439 -18.21 -23.34 -13.45
CA THR A 439 -17.03 -23.32 -14.33
C THR A 439 -17.20 -22.34 -15.49
N ILE A 440 -18.36 -22.37 -16.14
CA ILE A 440 -18.70 -21.43 -17.21
C ILE A 440 -18.73 -20.00 -16.68
N GLY A 441 -19.49 -19.74 -15.60
CA GLY A 441 -19.66 -18.42 -15.03
C GLY A 441 -18.34 -17.81 -14.57
N VAL A 442 -17.49 -18.59 -13.88
CA VAL A 442 -16.18 -18.11 -13.40
C VAL A 442 -15.23 -17.79 -14.56
N ASN A 443 -15.11 -18.65 -15.58
CA ASN A 443 -14.26 -18.35 -16.75
C ASN A 443 -14.81 -17.16 -17.56
N TYR A 444 -16.13 -17.04 -17.67
CA TYR A 444 -16.75 -15.86 -18.29
C TYR A 444 -16.41 -14.58 -17.53
N LEU A 445 -16.54 -14.59 -16.21
CA LEU A 445 -16.17 -13.46 -15.35
C LEU A 445 -14.69 -13.10 -15.50
N LEU A 446 -13.79 -14.09 -15.40
CA LEU A 446 -12.35 -13.88 -15.58
C LEU A 446 -12.04 -13.23 -16.92
N GLY A 447 -12.66 -13.71 -17.99
CA GLY A 447 -12.51 -13.11 -19.32
C GLY A 447 -12.99 -11.67 -19.38
N CYS A 448 -14.15 -11.36 -18.80
CA CYS A 448 -14.70 -9.98 -18.75
C CYS A 448 -13.93 -9.03 -17.84
N ILE A 449 -13.19 -9.50 -16.85
CA ILE A 449 -12.29 -8.67 -16.05
C ILE A 449 -10.88 -8.56 -16.64
N GLY A 450 -10.62 -9.17 -17.81
CA GLY A 450 -9.32 -9.11 -18.49
C GLY A 450 -8.28 -10.08 -17.94
N ALA A 451 -8.67 -11.05 -17.11
CA ALA A 451 -7.81 -12.10 -16.59
C ALA A 451 -7.69 -13.29 -17.55
N PRO A 452 -6.61 -14.11 -17.45
CA PRO A 452 -6.56 -15.39 -18.15
C PRO A 452 -7.56 -16.38 -17.57
N VAL A 453 -8.04 -17.31 -18.40
CA VAL A 453 -9.09 -18.28 -18.10
C VAL A 453 -8.56 -19.71 -18.13
N CYS A 454 -9.14 -20.58 -17.32
CA CYS A 454 -8.82 -22.01 -17.29
C CYS A 454 -9.49 -22.74 -18.45
N ALA A 455 -8.91 -22.63 -19.64
CA ALA A 455 -9.42 -23.27 -20.86
C ALA A 455 -8.28 -23.52 -21.85
N ALA A 456 -8.49 -24.44 -22.81
CA ALA A 456 -7.60 -24.58 -23.97
C ALA A 456 -7.88 -23.52 -25.04
N SER A 457 -9.13 -23.10 -25.19
CA SER A 457 -9.56 -21.95 -25.99
C SER A 457 -10.88 -21.43 -25.44
N LEU A 458 -11.12 -20.13 -25.56
CA LEU A 458 -12.39 -19.50 -25.23
C LEU A 458 -12.57 -18.24 -26.07
N THR A 459 -13.70 -18.17 -26.77
CA THR A 459 -14.21 -16.95 -27.40
C THR A 459 -15.52 -16.60 -26.69
N LEU A 460 -15.64 -15.34 -26.22
CA LEU A 460 -16.86 -14.88 -25.53
C LEU A 460 -17.29 -13.51 -26.03
N TYR A 461 -18.61 -13.29 -26.02
CA TYR A 461 -19.20 -11.95 -26.18
C TYR A 461 -19.50 -11.36 -24.80
N PRO A 462 -18.98 -10.18 -24.47
CA PRO A 462 -19.16 -9.60 -23.15
C PRO A 462 -20.59 -9.05 -22.99
N ALA A 463 -21.31 -9.55 -22.00
CA ALA A 463 -22.67 -9.17 -21.68
C ALA A 463 -22.87 -9.12 -20.15
N ARG A 464 -23.96 -8.55 -19.71
CA ARG A 464 -24.32 -8.55 -18.28
C ARG A 464 -24.60 -9.99 -17.84
N MET A 465 -23.93 -10.41 -16.76
CA MET A 465 -24.12 -11.73 -16.17
C MET A 465 -25.17 -11.69 -15.06
N VAL A 466 -26.03 -12.70 -15.05
CA VAL A 466 -27.00 -12.97 -13.98
C VAL A 466 -27.04 -14.47 -13.76
N THR A 467 -27.06 -14.94 -12.51
CA THR A 467 -27.17 -16.35 -12.16
C THR A 467 -28.30 -16.58 -11.16
N SER A 468 -28.83 -17.81 -11.14
CA SER A 468 -29.80 -18.29 -10.17
C SER A 468 -29.54 -19.78 -9.93
N LEU A 469 -28.44 -20.07 -9.20
CA LEU A 469 -28.03 -21.45 -8.89
C LEU A 469 -28.48 -21.90 -7.50
N ARG A 470 -28.64 -20.98 -6.59
CA ARG A 470 -29.13 -21.22 -5.23
C ARG A 470 -30.58 -20.71 -5.15
N THR A 471 -31.55 -21.61 -5.06
CA THR A 471 -32.87 -21.27 -4.53
C THR A 471 -32.68 -21.05 -3.03
N SER A 472 -32.63 -19.80 -2.59
CA SER A 472 -32.82 -19.50 -1.18
C SER A 472 -34.30 -19.73 -0.87
N ASP A 473 -34.67 -20.97 -0.51
CA ASP A 473 -35.91 -21.20 0.25
C ASP A 473 -35.71 -20.52 1.60
N SER A 474 -36.01 -19.24 1.65
CA SER A 474 -36.16 -18.48 2.87
C SER A 474 -37.48 -18.90 3.50
N LEU A 475 -37.46 -20.03 4.24
CA LEU A 475 -38.54 -20.40 5.15
C LEU A 475 -38.67 -19.41 6.34
N VAL A 476 -37.89 -18.34 6.37
CA VAL A 476 -37.82 -17.35 7.47
C VAL A 476 -38.51 -16.03 7.09
N SER A 477 -38.87 -15.78 5.87
CA SER A 477 -39.68 -14.62 5.45
C SER A 477 -41.08 -15.07 5.07
N ASN A 478 -41.85 -15.50 6.06
CA ASN A 478 -43.30 -15.32 6.03
C ASN A 478 -43.57 -13.86 6.41
N GLU A 479 -43.51 -12.94 5.45
CA GLU A 479 -44.27 -11.70 5.35
C GLU A 479 -44.44 -11.40 3.87
#